data_a14cf058e0c93457634385498d902505
#
_entry.id   a14cf058e0c93457634385498d902505
#
_cell.length_a   1.000
_cell.length_b   1.000
_cell.length_c   1.000
_cell.angle_alpha   90.00
_cell.angle_beta   90.00
_cell.angle_gamma   90.00
#
_symmetry.space_group_name_H-M   'P 1'
#
loop_
_entity.id
_entity.type
_entity.pdbx_description
1 polymer ?
#
loop_
_entity_poly.entity_id
_entity_poly.type
_entity_poly.pdbx_seq_one_letter_code
_entity_poly.pdbx_strand_id
1 'polypeptide(L)'
;MSVVKQALCLMLFGVLSLSRTLFAAPEIELDEPAPWKESQQTLPPYPQDADLLEFKLDGPGSAFEYRIDSKSLLLAGDGVVHYTVVLTTHTGTTNVLREGLRCATNQYKTYGYGTPELTLAALERSEWRKIESQGPARFRRDLLNYYLCDSLRIPLQPVQILKRLQHPPDFSFTPNPGF
;
A
#
# COMPACT_ATOMS: atom_id res chain seq x y z
N MET A 1 39.40 41.72 85.60
CA MET A 1 40.38 42.61 85.03
C MET A 1 40.44 42.33 83.55
N SER A 2 40.21 43.33 82.79
CA SER A 2 40.39 43.50 81.33
C SER A 2 39.35 42.86 80.42
N VAL A 3 38.40 43.69 80.04
CA VAL A 3 37.39 43.46 79.02
C VAL A 3 37.94 43.98 77.68
N VAL A 4 38.04 43.12 76.73
CA VAL A 4 38.34 43.56 75.33
C VAL A 4 37.07 43.46 74.53
N LYS A 5 36.59 44.64 74.11
CA LYS A 5 35.48 44.82 73.16
C LYS A 5 35.96 44.39 71.76
N GLN A 6 35.30 43.41 71.13
CA GLN A 6 35.40 43.16 69.70
C GLN A 6 34.12 43.60 69.05
N ALA A 7 34.23 44.53 68.15
CA ALA A 7 33.18 45.03 67.25
C ALA A 7 32.96 44.01 66.10
N LEU A 8 31.72 43.49 66.03
CA LEU A 8 31.29 42.57 65.00
C LEU A 8 30.81 43.38 63.78
N CYS A 9 31.56 43.33 62.68
CA CYS A 9 31.20 43.92 61.40
C CYS A 9 30.31 42.95 60.64
N LEU A 10 28.99 43.18 60.60
CA LEU A 10 28.02 42.40 59.80
C LEU A 10 28.14 42.81 58.34
N MET A 11 28.79 41.99 57.52
CA MET A 11 28.70 42.03 56.08
C MET A 11 27.42 41.29 55.62
N LEU A 12 26.43 42.04 55.13
CA LEU A 12 25.28 41.52 54.42
C LEU A 12 25.73 41.09 52.99
N PHE A 13 25.90 39.82 52.78
CA PHE A 13 25.97 39.25 51.45
C PHE A 13 24.52 39.06 50.91
N GLY A 14 24.10 39.99 50.06
CA GLY A 14 22.89 39.83 49.29
C GLY A 14 23.05 38.76 48.21
N VAL A 15 22.47 37.58 48.44
CA VAL A 15 22.39 36.54 47.42
C VAL A 15 21.24 36.93 46.43
N LEU A 16 21.67 37.45 45.27
CA LEU A 16 20.78 37.73 44.15
C LEU A 16 20.40 36.40 43.50
N SER A 17 19.25 35.79 43.89
CA SER A 17 18.71 34.60 43.29
C SER A 17 18.14 34.96 41.90
N LEU A 18 18.92 34.73 40.84
CA LEU A 18 18.41 34.74 39.47
C LEU A 18 17.50 33.54 39.27
N SER A 19 16.19 33.76 39.41
CA SER A 19 15.18 32.77 39.00
C SER A 19 15.20 32.63 37.47
N ARG A 20 15.85 31.61 36.96
CA ARG A 20 15.73 31.20 35.55
C ARG A 20 14.37 30.57 35.36
N THR A 21 13.40 31.32 34.83
CA THR A 21 12.18 30.73 34.29
C THR A 21 12.56 29.91 33.05
N LEU A 22 12.64 28.57 33.21
CA LEU A 22 12.67 27.66 32.09
C LEU A 22 11.30 27.75 31.38
N PHE A 23 11.27 28.42 30.25
CA PHE A 23 10.19 28.25 29.29
C PHE A 23 10.29 26.82 28.73
N ALA A 24 9.47 25.93 29.25
CA ALA A 24 9.23 24.64 28.58
C ALA A 24 8.55 24.94 27.24
N ALA A 25 9.22 24.63 26.14
CA ALA A 25 8.57 24.65 24.84
C ALA A 25 7.43 23.63 24.86
N PRO A 26 6.25 23.94 24.24
CA PRO A 26 5.19 22.95 24.16
C PRO A 26 5.73 21.74 23.41
N GLU A 27 5.72 20.56 24.06
CA GLU A 27 5.92 19.29 23.38
C GLU A 27 4.73 19.14 22.41
N ILE A 28 5.05 19.16 21.11
CA ILE A 28 4.09 18.79 20.09
C ILE A 28 3.96 17.27 20.19
N GLU A 29 2.96 16.77 20.90
CA GLU A 29 2.54 15.39 20.78
C GLU A 29 2.09 15.18 19.33
N LEU A 30 2.98 14.59 18.54
CA LEU A 30 2.60 14.07 17.23
C LEU A 30 1.74 12.85 17.50
N ASP A 31 0.42 13.00 17.33
CA ASP A 31 -0.50 11.87 17.37
C ASP A 31 0.04 10.77 16.46
N GLU A 32 0.35 9.61 17.03
CA GLU A 32 0.71 8.44 16.23
C GLU A 32 -0.45 8.13 15.29
N PRO A 33 -0.18 7.96 13.98
CA PRO A 33 -1.25 7.66 13.04
C PRO A 33 -1.96 6.37 13.47
N ALA A 34 -3.28 6.40 13.49
CA ALA A 34 -4.10 5.27 13.86
C ALA A 34 -3.68 4.01 13.07
N PRO A 35 -3.63 2.81 13.70
CA PRO A 35 -3.24 1.60 13.01
C PRO A 35 -4.16 1.33 11.82
N TRP A 36 -3.56 0.93 10.69
CA TRP A 36 -4.30 0.65 9.46
C TRP A 36 -5.40 -0.40 9.71
N LYS A 37 -6.60 -0.13 9.22
CA LYS A 37 -7.75 -1.02 9.32
C LYS A 37 -8.31 -1.31 7.93
N GLU A 38 -8.46 -2.58 7.62
CA GLU A 38 -9.04 -3.04 6.36
C GLU A 38 -10.53 -2.67 6.26
N SER A 39 -10.93 -2.12 5.12
CA SER A 39 -12.33 -1.84 4.80
C SER A 39 -13.07 -3.14 4.45
N GLN A 40 -14.35 -3.23 4.81
CA GLN A 40 -15.19 -4.33 4.36
C GLN A 40 -15.38 -4.27 2.84
N GLN A 41 -15.28 -5.43 2.19
CA GLN A 41 -15.47 -5.56 0.75
C GLN A 41 -16.65 -6.44 0.43
N THR A 42 -17.42 -6.02 -0.58
CA THR A 42 -18.41 -6.86 -1.24
C THR A 42 -17.85 -7.40 -2.54
N LEU A 43 -18.22 -8.63 -2.89
CA LEU A 43 -17.84 -9.19 -4.19
C LEU A 43 -18.64 -8.48 -5.30
N PRO A 44 -17.99 -8.04 -6.39
CA PRO A 44 -18.67 -7.50 -7.54
C PRO A 44 -19.38 -8.63 -8.33
N PRO A 45 -20.20 -8.29 -9.34
CA PRO A 45 -20.67 -9.26 -10.32
C PRO A 45 -19.50 -9.99 -11.00
N TYR A 46 -19.78 -11.17 -11.56
CA TYR A 46 -18.79 -11.90 -12.38
C TYR A 46 -18.42 -11.07 -13.61
N PRO A 47 -17.12 -11.01 -13.98
CA PRO A 47 -16.66 -10.17 -15.08
C PRO A 47 -17.27 -10.60 -16.42
N GLN A 48 -17.56 -9.61 -17.27
CA GLN A 48 -18.04 -9.81 -18.62
C GLN A 48 -16.89 -9.61 -19.62
N ASP A 49 -16.83 -10.41 -20.68
CA ASP A 49 -15.74 -10.33 -21.67
C ASP A 49 -15.57 -8.94 -22.28
N ALA A 50 -16.68 -8.22 -22.50
CA ALA A 50 -16.68 -6.86 -23.04
C ALA A 50 -15.99 -5.81 -22.12
N ASP A 51 -15.88 -6.11 -20.83
CA ASP A 51 -15.30 -5.21 -19.82
C ASP A 51 -13.85 -5.57 -19.46
N LEU A 52 -13.31 -6.64 -20.05
CA LEU A 52 -11.97 -7.13 -19.79
C LEU A 52 -10.91 -6.38 -20.61
N LEU A 53 -9.91 -5.85 -19.92
CA LEU A 53 -8.75 -5.21 -20.52
C LEU A 53 -7.51 -6.06 -20.29
N GLU A 54 -6.82 -6.41 -21.38
CA GLU A 54 -5.56 -7.14 -21.30
C GLU A 54 -4.46 -6.27 -20.70
N PHE A 55 -3.58 -6.87 -19.90
CA PHE A 55 -2.34 -6.26 -19.48
C PHE A 55 -1.16 -7.18 -19.76
N LYS A 56 -0.03 -6.57 -20.10
CA LYS A 56 1.20 -7.27 -20.44
C LYS A 56 2.12 -7.39 -19.24
N LEU A 57 2.88 -8.47 -19.18
CA LEU A 57 3.90 -8.67 -18.16
C LEU A 57 5.27 -8.23 -18.68
N ASP A 58 6.11 -7.75 -17.74
CA ASP A 58 7.52 -7.49 -18.00
C ASP A 58 8.31 -8.82 -18.04
N GLY A 59 9.01 -9.07 -19.16
CA GLY A 59 9.85 -10.26 -19.36
C GLY A 59 9.24 -11.34 -20.23
N PRO A 60 9.90 -12.52 -20.31
CA PRO A 60 9.54 -13.57 -21.26
C PRO A 60 8.14 -14.13 -21.01
N GLY A 61 7.54 -14.63 -22.09
CA GLY A 61 6.16 -15.07 -22.20
C GLY A 61 5.62 -15.84 -21.00
N SER A 62 4.34 -15.65 -20.76
CA SER A 62 3.58 -16.29 -19.69
C SER A 62 2.78 -17.47 -20.26
N ALA A 63 2.52 -18.47 -19.40
CA ALA A 63 1.57 -19.54 -19.72
C ALA A 63 0.10 -19.06 -19.70
N PHE A 64 -0.12 -17.81 -19.30
CA PHE A 64 -1.45 -17.21 -19.17
C PHE A 64 -1.52 -15.89 -19.91
N GLU A 65 -2.69 -15.60 -20.44
CA GLU A 65 -3.17 -14.26 -20.75
C GLU A 65 -3.81 -13.69 -19.51
N TYR A 66 -3.55 -12.40 -19.25
CA TYR A 66 -4.05 -11.70 -18.06
C TYR A 66 -4.94 -10.55 -18.47
N ARG A 67 -6.14 -10.50 -17.90
CA ARG A 67 -7.10 -9.42 -18.15
C ARG A 67 -7.67 -8.91 -16.82
N ILE A 68 -7.90 -7.61 -16.73
CA ILE A 68 -8.55 -6.93 -15.60
C ILE A 68 -9.96 -6.55 -16.01
N ASP A 69 -10.93 -6.82 -15.15
CA ASP A 69 -12.28 -6.31 -15.29
C ASP A 69 -12.34 -4.82 -14.95
N SER A 70 -12.56 -3.98 -15.96
CA SER A 70 -12.60 -2.52 -15.85
C SER A 70 -13.72 -2.01 -14.94
N LYS A 71 -14.80 -2.76 -14.77
CA LYS A 71 -15.96 -2.39 -13.95
C LYS A 71 -15.78 -2.66 -12.46
N SER A 72 -14.87 -3.58 -12.12
CA SER A 72 -14.61 -3.97 -10.72
C SER A 72 -13.46 -3.22 -10.06
N LEU A 73 -12.78 -2.31 -10.80
CA LEU A 73 -11.70 -1.49 -10.24
C LEU A 73 -12.23 -0.51 -9.20
N LEU A 74 -11.63 -0.55 -8.00
CA LEU A 74 -12.01 0.31 -6.89
C LEU A 74 -10.77 0.67 -6.06
N LEU A 75 -10.56 1.95 -5.78
CA LEU A 75 -9.67 2.40 -4.72
C LEU A 75 -10.51 2.63 -3.46
N ALA A 76 -10.34 1.76 -2.46
CA ALA A 76 -11.05 1.87 -1.19
C ALA A 76 -10.43 2.93 -0.27
N GLY A 77 -11.21 3.37 0.73
CA GLY A 77 -10.76 4.40 1.68
C GLY A 77 -9.59 4.01 2.56
N ASP A 78 -9.26 2.73 2.65
CA ASP A 78 -8.10 2.18 3.35
C ASP A 78 -6.81 2.13 2.48
N GLY A 79 -6.89 2.63 1.25
CA GLY A 79 -5.77 2.66 0.30
C GLY A 79 -5.53 1.34 -0.44
N VAL A 80 -6.45 0.38 -0.37
CA VAL A 80 -6.40 -0.87 -1.13
C VAL A 80 -6.98 -0.66 -2.52
N VAL A 81 -6.25 -1.06 -3.56
CA VAL A 81 -6.78 -1.15 -4.93
C VAL A 81 -7.39 -2.53 -5.12
N HIS A 82 -8.70 -2.58 -5.27
CA HIS A 82 -9.43 -3.81 -5.53
C HIS A 82 -9.67 -3.99 -7.03
N TYR A 83 -9.45 -5.22 -7.51
CA TYR A 83 -9.62 -5.59 -8.91
C TYR A 83 -10.08 -7.03 -9.05
N THR A 84 -10.72 -7.35 -10.17
CA THR A 84 -10.96 -8.73 -10.60
C THR A 84 -10.02 -9.03 -11.75
N VAL A 85 -9.20 -10.07 -11.62
CA VAL A 85 -8.27 -10.53 -12.66
C VAL A 85 -8.74 -11.86 -13.22
N VAL A 86 -8.69 -11.97 -14.56
CA VAL A 86 -8.99 -13.18 -15.32
C VAL A 86 -7.68 -13.69 -15.92
N LEU A 87 -7.33 -14.93 -15.59
CA LEU A 87 -6.16 -15.64 -16.08
C LEU A 87 -6.64 -16.75 -17.02
N THR A 88 -6.26 -16.70 -18.28
CA THR A 88 -6.64 -17.71 -19.29
C THR A 88 -5.40 -18.42 -19.79
N THR A 89 -5.37 -19.75 -19.71
CA THR A 89 -4.31 -20.56 -20.32
C THR A 89 -4.43 -20.58 -21.84
N HIS A 90 -3.36 -20.92 -22.54
CA HIS A 90 -3.40 -21.13 -24.00
C HIS A 90 -4.36 -22.24 -24.43
N THR A 91 -4.78 -23.13 -23.53
CA THR A 91 -5.78 -24.17 -23.76
C THR A 91 -7.21 -23.71 -23.47
N GLY A 92 -7.41 -22.44 -23.04
CA GLY A 92 -8.71 -21.86 -22.79
C GLY A 92 -9.24 -22.04 -21.35
N THR A 93 -8.50 -22.68 -20.45
CA THR A 93 -8.89 -22.78 -19.05
C THR A 93 -8.79 -21.40 -18.38
N THR A 94 -9.84 -20.98 -17.72
CA THR A 94 -9.95 -19.65 -17.11
C THR A 94 -10.02 -19.74 -15.59
N ASN A 95 -9.24 -18.90 -14.91
CA ASN A 95 -9.35 -18.64 -13.48
C ASN A 95 -9.71 -17.18 -13.26
N VAL A 96 -10.66 -16.93 -12.40
CA VAL A 96 -11.09 -15.57 -12.02
C VAL A 96 -10.81 -15.36 -10.53
N LEU A 97 -10.10 -14.29 -10.20
CA LEU A 97 -9.74 -13.95 -8.83
C LEU A 97 -10.18 -12.53 -8.50
N ARG A 98 -10.86 -12.35 -7.37
CA ARG A 98 -11.10 -11.04 -6.77
C ARG A 98 -10.00 -10.75 -5.76
N GLU A 99 -9.22 -9.72 -6.00
CA GLU A 99 -8.04 -9.39 -5.20
C GLU A 99 -8.02 -7.93 -4.77
N GLY A 100 -7.25 -7.65 -3.72
CA GLY A 100 -6.84 -6.32 -3.33
C GLY A 100 -5.32 -6.23 -3.26
N LEU A 101 -4.77 -5.07 -3.62
CA LEU A 101 -3.35 -4.79 -3.60
C LEU A 101 -3.07 -3.54 -2.78
N ARG A 102 -2.12 -3.64 -1.84
CA ARG A 102 -1.62 -2.54 -1.02
C ARG A 102 -0.27 -2.08 -1.55
N CYS A 103 -0.26 -0.91 -2.18
CA CYS A 103 0.95 -0.34 -2.76
C CYS A 103 2.04 -0.11 -1.71
N ALA A 104 1.70 0.51 -0.58
CA ALA A 104 2.65 0.90 0.46
C ALA A 104 3.41 -0.28 1.09
N THR A 105 2.80 -1.47 1.15
CA THR A 105 3.39 -2.66 1.80
C THR A 105 3.81 -3.74 0.82
N ASN A 106 3.56 -3.56 -0.49
CA ASN A 106 3.79 -4.55 -1.54
C ASN A 106 3.10 -5.89 -1.22
N GLN A 107 1.84 -5.83 -0.81
CA GLN A 107 1.06 -6.98 -0.42
C GLN A 107 -0.21 -7.10 -1.25
N TYR A 108 -0.70 -8.32 -1.39
CA TYR A 108 -1.99 -8.63 -1.99
C TYR A 108 -2.79 -9.56 -1.09
N LYS A 109 -4.10 -9.57 -1.30
CA LYS A 109 -5.04 -10.48 -0.65
C LYS A 109 -6.09 -10.91 -1.67
N THR A 110 -6.42 -12.20 -1.70
CA THR A 110 -7.50 -12.73 -2.55
C THR A 110 -8.76 -12.83 -1.71
N TYR A 111 -9.83 -12.16 -2.13
CA TYR A 111 -11.13 -12.12 -1.43
C TYR A 111 -12.11 -13.15 -1.95
N GLY A 112 -11.94 -13.57 -3.21
CA GLY A 112 -12.86 -14.49 -3.84
C GLY A 112 -12.32 -15.06 -5.15
N TYR A 113 -13.04 -16.03 -5.67
CA TYR A 113 -12.70 -16.73 -6.90
C TYR A 113 -13.95 -17.01 -7.73
N GLY A 114 -13.74 -17.18 -9.04
CA GLY A 114 -14.82 -17.53 -9.98
C GLY A 114 -15.24 -18.98 -9.83
N THR A 115 -16.55 -19.22 -9.85
CA THR A 115 -17.15 -20.57 -9.84
C THR A 115 -17.58 -21.00 -11.24
N PRO A 116 -17.83 -22.31 -11.47
CA PRO A 116 -18.36 -22.80 -12.75
C PRO A 116 -19.70 -22.19 -13.15
N GLU A 117 -20.48 -21.71 -12.18
CA GLU A 117 -21.78 -21.05 -12.37
C GLU A 117 -21.64 -19.57 -12.78
N LEU A 118 -20.42 -19.13 -13.10
CA LEU A 118 -20.10 -17.74 -13.46
C LEU A 118 -20.52 -16.75 -12.36
N THR A 119 -20.20 -17.08 -11.13
CA THR A 119 -20.34 -16.21 -9.95
C THR A 119 -19.01 -16.08 -9.23
N LEU A 120 -18.89 -15.10 -8.35
CA LEU A 120 -17.74 -14.99 -7.46
C LEU A 120 -18.10 -15.56 -6.08
N ALA A 121 -17.34 -16.55 -5.63
CA ALA A 121 -17.45 -17.08 -4.26
C ALA A 121 -16.40 -16.45 -3.36
N ALA A 122 -16.79 -16.12 -2.13
CA ALA A 122 -15.88 -15.56 -1.14
C ALA A 122 -14.90 -16.61 -0.62
N LEU A 123 -13.66 -16.20 -0.35
CA LEU A 123 -12.71 -16.98 0.42
C LEU A 123 -12.90 -16.69 1.90
N GLU A 124 -13.31 -17.72 2.67
CA GLU A 124 -13.54 -17.60 4.12
C GLU A 124 -12.28 -17.26 4.90
N ARG A 125 -11.12 -17.76 4.45
CA ARG A 125 -9.83 -17.52 5.07
C ARG A 125 -8.85 -16.96 4.04
N SER A 126 -8.58 -15.69 4.14
CA SER A 126 -7.66 -14.99 3.25
C SER A 126 -6.79 -14.04 4.04
N GLU A 127 -5.49 -14.08 3.78
CA GLU A 127 -4.49 -13.29 4.47
C GLU A 127 -3.72 -12.40 3.49
N TRP A 128 -3.19 -11.30 3.99
CA TRP A 128 -2.28 -10.45 3.26
C TRP A 128 -0.94 -11.16 3.06
N ARG A 129 -0.52 -11.28 1.80
CA ARG A 129 0.72 -11.94 1.40
C ARG A 129 1.62 -10.95 0.68
N LYS A 130 2.93 -11.09 0.85
CA LYS A 130 3.89 -10.31 0.07
C LYS A 130 3.84 -10.73 -1.40
N ILE A 131 4.01 -9.73 -2.28
CA ILE A 131 4.09 -9.97 -3.72
C ILE A 131 5.50 -10.47 -4.03
N GLU A 132 5.56 -11.66 -4.63
CA GLU A 132 6.80 -12.29 -5.06
C GLU A 132 7.21 -11.80 -6.46
N SER A 133 8.51 -11.68 -6.67
CA SER A 133 9.07 -11.25 -7.96
C SER A 133 9.16 -12.35 -9.02
N GLN A 134 8.98 -13.61 -8.63
CA GLN A 134 9.14 -14.78 -9.49
C GLN A 134 7.93 -15.73 -9.39
N GLY A 135 7.91 -16.72 -10.29
CA GLY A 135 6.88 -17.76 -10.32
C GLY A 135 5.54 -17.29 -10.93
N PRO A 136 4.51 -18.16 -10.86
CA PRO A 136 3.19 -17.88 -11.46
C PRO A 136 2.47 -16.66 -10.87
N ALA A 137 2.83 -16.27 -9.64
CA ALA A 137 2.26 -15.14 -8.94
C ALA A 137 2.88 -13.78 -9.33
N ARG A 138 3.93 -13.77 -10.19
CA ARG A 138 4.68 -12.57 -10.57
C ARG A 138 3.83 -11.48 -11.24
N PHE A 139 2.71 -11.84 -11.86
CA PHE A 139 1.83 -10.87 -12.49
C PHE A 139 1.39 -9.75 -11.53
N ARG A 140 1.30 -10.04 -10.22
CA ARG A 140 0.97 -9.05 -9.18
C ARG A 140 2.10 -8.04 -8.98
N ARG A 141 3.37 -8.46 -9.18
CA ARG A 141 4.51 -7.53 -9.21
C ARG A 141 4.38 -6.53 -10.35
N ASP A 142 3.96 -7.00 -11.51
CA ASP A 142 3.82 -6.16 -12.68
C ASP A 142 2.59 -5.24 -12.56
N LEU A 143 1.49 -5.76 -11.99
CA LEU A 143 0.37 -4.91 -11.59
C LEU A 143 0.79 -3.81 -10.62
N LEU A 144 1.56 -4.16 -9.58
CA LEU A 144 2.08 -3.21 -8.59
C LEU A 144 2.96 -2.13 -9.24
N ASN A 145 3.89 -2.54 -10.11
CA ASN A 145 4.94 -1.65 -10.62
C ASN A 145 4.45 -0.75 -11.77
N TYR A 146 3.54 -1.26 -12.60
CA TYR A 146 3.25 -0.61 -13.87
C TYR A 146 1.80 -0.12 -13.98
N TYR A 147 0.84 -0.71 -13.27
CA TYR A 147 -0.58 -0.47 -13.50
C TYR A 147 -1.32 0.14 -12.33
N LEU A 148 -1.15 -0.38 -11.10
CA LEU A 148 -1.99 -0.04 -9.95
C LEU A 148 -1.39 1.00 -9.01
N CYS A 149 -0.05 1.11 -8.98
CA CYS A 149 0.66 2.04 -8.09
C CYS A 149 1.59 2.96 -8.88
N ASP A 150 1.94 4.08 -8.28
CA ASP A 150 3.00 4.95 -8.80
C ASP A 150 4.39 4.54 -8.28
N SER A 151 5.43 5.28 -8.68
CA SER A 151 6.82 5.04 -8.26
C SER A 151 7.05 5.27 -6.76
N LEU A 152 6.20 6.03 -6.09
CA LEU A 152 6.25 6.28 -4.65
C LEU A 152 5.40 5.29 -3.84
N ARG A 153 4.87 4.27 -4.49
CA ARG A 153 3.96 3.28 -3.88
C ARG A 153 2.65 3.88 -3.38
N ILE A 154 2.18 4.92 -4.05
CA ILE A 154 0.85 5.48 -3.84
C ILE A 154 -0.13 4.80 -4.81
N PRO A 155 -1.31 4.37 -4.33
CA PRO A 155 -2.31 3.75 -5.19
C PRO A 155 -2.88 4.76 -6.20
N LEU A 156 -3.06 4.32 -7.44
CA LEU A 156 -3.65 5.13 -8.50
C LEU A 156 -5.17 5.11 -8.43
N GLN A 157 -5.79 6.18 -8.88
CA GLN A 157 -7.24 6.24 -9.07
C GLN A 157 -7.67 5.29 -10.22
N PRO A 158 -8.87 4.70 -10.18
CA PRO A 158 -9.36 3.79 -11.22
C PRO A 158 -9.23 4.34 -12.65
N VAL A 159 -9.49 5.62 -12.86
CA VAL A 159 -9.35 6.26 -14.18
C VAL A 159 -7.89 6.26 -14.67
N GLN A 160 -6.91 6.40 -13.79
CA GLN A 160 -5.50 6.34 -14.13
C GLN A 160 -5.07 4.90 -14.45
N ILE A 161 -5.59 3.92 -13.69
CA ILE A 161 -5.36 2.49 -13.92
C ILE A 161 -5.92 2.10 -15.29
N LEU A 162 -7.16 2.48 -15.60
CA LEU A 162 -7.78 2.22 -16.91
C LEU A 162 -6.95 2.79 -18.06
N LYS A 163 -6.44 4.01 -17.91
CA LYS A 163 -5.55 4.62 -18.91
C LYS A 163 -4.27 3.81 -19.13
N ARG A 164 -3.66 3.28 -18.06
CA ARG A 164 -2.45 2.44 -18.16
C ARG A 164 -2.74 1.08 -18.78
N LEU A 165 -3.90 0.49 -18.51
CA LEU A 165 -4.33 -0.77 -19.14
C LEU A 165 -4.59 -0.59 -20.64
N GLN A 166 -5.19 0.53 -21.05
CA GLN A 166 -5.43 0.85 -22.46
C GLN A 166 -4.14 1.21 -23.22
N HIS A 167 -3.13 1.71 -22.52
CA HIS A 167 -1.83 2.11 -23.08
C HIS A 167 -0.71 1.47 -22.24
N PRO A 168 -0.54 0.14 -22.36
CA PRO A 168 0.45 -0.58 -21.54
C PRO A 168 1.86 -0.09 -21.83
N PRO A 169 2.77 -0.19 -20.85
CA PRO A 169 4.18 0.11 -21.04
C PRO A 169 4.79 -0.75 -22.15
N ASP A 170 5.72 -0.18 -22.91
CA ASP A 170 6.53 -0.94 -23.85
C ASP A 170 7.71 -1.58 -23.11
N PHE A 171 7.61 -2.87 -22.84
CA PHE A 171 8.67 -3.64 -22.17
C PHE A 171 9.83 -4.03 -23.07
N SER A 172 9.78 -3.72 -24.38
CA SER A 172 10.87 -4.03 -25.32
C SER A 172 12.13 -3.20 -25.05
N PHE A 173 11.99 -2.08 -24.32
CA PHE A 173 13.08 -1.15 -23.99
C PHE A 173 13.52 -1.16 -22.53
N THR A 174 12.94 -1.98 -21.67
CA THR A 174 13.48 -2.10 -20.31
C THR A 174 14.83 -2.83 -20.40
N PRO A 175 15.97 -2.12 -20.24
CA PRO A 175 17.21 -2.83 -19.99
C PRO A 175 16.94 -3.69 -18.75
N ASN A 176 17.13 -5.00 -18.86
CA ASN A 176 17.13 -5.89 -17.71
C ASN A 176 17.89 -5.16 -16.58
N PRO A 177 17.27 -4.76 -15.45
CA PRO A 177 18.03 -4.25 -14.31
C PRO A 177 18.81 -5.44 -13.77
N GLY A 178 19.82 -5.81 -14.51
CA GLY A 178 20.78 -6.81 -14.15
C GLY A 178 21.52 -6.34 -12.91
N PHE A 179 21.44 -7.17 -11.89
CA PHE A 179 22.31 -7.25 -10.72
C PHE A 179 22.08 -6.21 -9.64
#